data_014452fd35f8ea8395edf265f6d9210e
#
_entry.id   014452fd35f8ea8395edf265f6d9210e
#
_cell.length_a   1.000
_cell.length_b   1.000
_cell.length_c   1.000
_cell.angle_alpha   90.00
_cell.angle_beta   90.00
_cell.angle_gamma   90.00
#
_symmetry.space_group_name_H-M   'P 1'
#
loop_
_entity.id
_entity.type
_entity.pdbx_description
1 polymer ?
#
loop_
_entity_poly.entity_id
_entity_poly.type
_entity_poly.pdbx_seq_one_letter_code
_entity_poly.pdbx_strand_id
1 'polypeptide(L)'
;MGEFVEQSLESLLPTFEQLSHVQLFTESEVNAFVKRCRQFEYRLNKQEKTPRDFDLYAEYLCDFLKLLKSRRTKMQYWHKLKLIDRPMCKKVASIYRRAADRFQGDLHQWEKLINFLNEHTMRRELAAAYTRALQIHGRNENLRREFALWQFFSAASPQNARTQILASLRLFPGSAILYSALFTIEIHFVEKVLKRRKFITEKRGEHKHGSDDSDEERVYDEEVDDSIMNLDVAKAVVEQAISAVSREAVSDASRQFCRDFGRPGEQKHLFTTVVVTTTS
;
A
#
# COMPACT_ATOMS: atom_id res chain seq x y z
N MET A 1 30.69 14.48 14.63
CA MET A 1 29.22 14.73 14.55
C MET A 1 28.82 15.61 13.36
N GLY A 2 29.60 16.67 13.06
CA GLY A 2 29.34 17.53 11.90
C GLY A 2 29.41 16.80 10.56
N GLU A 3 30.34 15.89 10.41
CA GLU A 3 30.60 15.11 9.19
C GLU A 3 29.38 14.31 8.71
N PHE A 4 28.67 13.61 9.63
CA PHE A 4 27.44 12.87 9.29
C PHE A 4 26.29 13.80 8.87
N VAL A 5 26.22 15.01 9.43
CA VAL A 5 25.21 16.00 9.05
C VAL A 5 25.47 16.50 7.63
N GLU A 6 26.72 16.86 7.33
CA GLU A 6 27.08 17.32 6.00
C GLU A 6 26.90 16.21 4.96
N GLN A 7 27.38 15.00 5.22
CA GLN A 7 27.18 13.84 4.32
C GLN A 7 25.69 13.58 4.05
N SER A 8 24.83 13.71 5.06
CA SER A 8 23.39 13.54 4.93
C SER A 8 22.75 14.59 4.01
N LEU A 9 23.29 15.81 3.97
CA LEU A 9 22.82 16.91 3.13
C LEU A 9 23.47 16.92 1.74
N GLU A 10 24.72 16.48 1.63
CA GLU A 10 25.44 16.37 0.35
C GLU A 10 24.67 15.54 -0.68
N SER A 11 24.02 14.46 -0.24
CA SER A 11 23.18 13.63 -1.12
C SER A 11 22.01 14.39 -1.76
N LEU A 12 21.62 15.54 -1.20
CA LEU A 12 20.53 16.39 -1.68
C LEU A 12 21.03 17.64 -2.44
N LEU A 13 22.34 17.93 -2.47
CA LEU A 13 22.89 19.09 -3.18
C LEU A 13 22.44 19.15 -4.64
N PRO A 14 22.50 18.05 -5.43
CA PRO A 14 22.01 18.09 -6.82
C PRO A 14 20.54 18.45 -6.93
N THR A 15 19.73 18.09 -5.91
CA THR A 15 18.31 18.42 -5.86
C THR A 15 18.11 19.91 -5.59
N PHE A 16 18.89 20.48 -4.68
CA PHE A 16 18.82 21.90 -4.34
C PHE A 16 19.27 22.78 -5.51
N GLU A 17 20.34 22.42 -6.20
CA GLU A 17 20.78 23.09 -7.43
C GLU A 17 19.69 23.07 -8.52
N GLN A 18 19.03 21.92 -8.70
CA GLN A 18 17.93 21.80 -9.67
C GLN A 18 16.71 22.65 -9.28
N LEU A 19 16.39 22.80 -8.00
CA LEU A 19 15.29 23.65 -7.53
C LEU A 19 15.51 25.11 -7.88
N SER A 20 16.74 25.61 -7.72
CA SER A 20 17.14 26.97 -8.08
C SER A 20 17.21 27.15 -9.58
N HIS A 21 17.82 26.20 -10.31
CA HIS A 21 17.99 26.26 -11.77
C HIS A 21 16.64 26.29 -12.51
N VAL A 22 15.63 25.55 -12.01
CA VAL A 22 14.28 25.50 -12.60
C VAL A 22 13.41 26.67 -12.14
N GLN A 23 13.92 27.53 -11.26
CA GLN A 23 13.21 28.66 -10.68
C GLN A 23 11.92 28.30 -9.92
N LEU A 24 11.81 27.05 -9.48
CA LEU A 24 10.72 26.62 -8.58
C LEU A 24 10.84 27.27 -7.19
N PHE A 25 12.09 27.52 -6.77
CA PHE A 25 12.43 28.23 -5.55
C PHE A 25 13.55 29.23 -5.82
N THR A 26 13.52 30.35 -5.13
CA THR A 26 14.63 31.32 -5.17
C THR A 26 15.84 30.76 -4.41
N GLU A 27 17.01 31.22 -4.75
CA GLU A 27 18.25 30.81 -4.07
C GLU A 27 18.20 31.08 -2.56
N SER A 28 17.63 32.21 -2.17
CA SER A 28 17.44 32.57 -0.75
C SER A 28 16.51 31.58 -0.01
N GLU A 29 15.43 31.14 -0.66
CA GLU A 29 14.51 30.11 -0.09
C GLU A 29 15.21 28.76 0.04
N VAL A 30 15.98 28.33 -0.97
CA VAL A 30 16.75 27.10 -0.92
C VAL A 30 17.78 27.13 0.20
N ASN A 31 18.52 28.23 0.33
CA ASN A 31 19.51 28.40 1.39
C ASN A 31 18.87 28.40 2.79
N ALA A 32 17.71 29.05 2.95
CA ALA A 32 16.94 29.00 4.21
C ALA A 32 16.47 27.58 4.53
N PHE A 33 15.98 26.84 3.51
CA PHE A 33 15.56 25.45 3.64
C PHE A 33 16.73 24.55 4.08
N VAL A 34 17.89 24.64 3.41
CA VAL A 34 19.09 23.87 3.75
C VAL A 34 19.56 24.17 5.18
N LYS A 35 19.59 25.46 5.56
CA LYS A 35 19.93 25.87 6.93
C LYS A 35 19.00 25.21 7.96
N ARG A 36 17.70 25.15 7.66
CA ARG A 36 16.72 24.51 8.55
C ARG A 36 16.90 23.01 8.61
N CYS A 37 17.13 22.34 7.48
CA CYS A 37 17.43 20.92 7.43
C CYS A 37 18.67 20.57 8.26
N ARG A 38 19.74 21.39 8.15
CA ARG A 38 20.96 21.22 8.95
C ARG A 38 20.66 21.29 10.46
N GLN A 39 19.81 22.22 10.90
CA GLN A 39 19.40 22.31 12.30
C GLN A 39 18.67 21.03 12.77
N PHE A 40 17.79 20.49 11.94
CA PHE A 40 17.10 19.22 12.26
C PHE A 40 18.06 18.02 12.28
N GLU A 41 19.01 17.93 11.35
CA GLU A 41 20.01 16.85 11.37
C GLU A 41 20.90 16.91 12.63
N TYR A 42 21.33 18.10 13.07
CA TYR A 42 22.02 18.25 14.36
C TYR A 42 21.14 17.78 15.52
N ARG A 43 19.83 18.09 15.47
CA ARG A 43 18.88 17.68 16.50
C ARG A 43 18.70 16.15 16.55
N LEU A 44 18.67 15.48 15.38
CA LEU A 44 18.63 14.03 15.29
C LEU A 44 19.93 13.32 15.71
N ASN A 45 21.04 14.04 15.78
CA ASN A 45 22.32 13.48 16.19
C ASN A 45 22.66 13.74 17.67
N LYS A 46 21.74 14.29 18.47
CA LYS A 46 21.89 14.41 19.93
C LYS A 46 22.01 13.04 20.59
N GLN A 47 22.54 12.99 21.79
CA GLN A 47 22.60 11.75 22.59
C GLN A 47 21.20 11.26 22.94
N GLU A 48 20.36 12.13 23.50
CA GLU A 48 18.97 11.84 23.82
C GLU A 48 18.08 12.21 22.62
N LYS A 49 17.50 11.19 22.01
CA LYS A 49 16.61 11.32 20.84
C LYS A 49 15.20 10.97 21.27
N THR A 50 14.26 11.82 20.90
CA THR A 50 12.83 11.57 21.12
C THR A 50 12.13 11.28 19.81
N PRO A 51 11.04 10.49 19.78
CA PRO A 51 10.23 10.29 18.57
C PRO A 51 9.82 11.62 17.94
N ARG A 52 9.47 12.60 18.77
CA ARG A 52 9.06 13.93 18.33
C ARG A 52 10.12 14.68 17.51
N ASP A 53 11.41 14.45 17.77
CA ASP A 53 12.47 15.09 16.98
C ASP A 53 12.47 14.62 15.53
N PHE A 54 12.19 13.33 15.33
CA PHE A 54 12.04 12.75 13.99
C PHE A 54 10.75 13.21 13.32
N ASP A 55 9.65 13.23 14.06
CA ASP A 55 8.35 13.68 13.55
C ASP A 55 8.41 15.11 13.05
N LEU A 56 8.94 16.04 13.84
CA LEU A 56 9.07 17.44 13.46
C LEU A 56 9.90 17.65 12.18
N TYR A 57 10.97 16.86 12.02
CA TYR A 57 11.77 16.96 10.81
C TYR A 57 11.04 16.36 9.60
N ALA A 58 10.42 15.21 9.76
CA ALA A 58 9.63 14.58 8.70
C ALA A 58 8.45 15.46 8.27
N GLU A 59 7.72 16.04 9.23
CA GLU A 59 6.62 17.00 8.96
C GLU A 59 7.10 18.20 8.17
N TYR A 60 8.21 18.81 8.58
CA TYR A 60 8.81 19.94 7.85
C TYR A 60 9.13 19.60 6.38
N LEU A 61 9.70 18.42 6.14
CA LEU A 61 9.97 17.95 4.78
C LEU A 61 8.70 17.59 4.00
N CYS A 62 7.70 17.04 4.66
CA CYS A 62 6.40 16.77 4.05
C CYS A 62 5.70 18.08 3.64
N ASP A 63 5.77 19.11 4.46
CA ASP A 63 5.23 20.43 4.13
C ASP A 63 5.99 21.08 2.96
N PHE A 64 7.30 20.88 2.90
CA PHE A 64 8.09 21.27 1.73
C PHE A 64 7.65 20.53 0.46
N LEU A 65 7.38 19.22 0.53
CA LEU A 65 6.86 18.45 -0.60
C LEU A 65 5.47 18.94 -1.06
N LYS A 66 4.58 19.30 -0.12
CA LYS A 66 3.28 19.90 -0.44
C LYS A 66 3.45 21.25 -1.14
N LEU A 67 4.35 22.10 -0.63
CA LEU A 67 4.69 23.38 -1.23
C LEU A 67 5.26 23.21 -2.64
N LEU A 68 6.19 22.27 -2.81
CA LEU A 68 6.76 21.92 -4.11
C LEU A 68 5.69 21.51 -5.11
N LYS A 69 4.76 20.64 -4.70
CA LYS A 69 3.61 20.23 -5.53
C LYS A 69 2.72 21.41 -5.91
N SER A 70 2.43 22.30 -4.96
CA SER A 70 1.63 23.50 -5.21
C SER A 70 2.32 24.44 -6.21
N ARG A 71 3.63 24.67 -6.09
CA ARG A 71 4.41 25.50 -7.03
C ARG A 71 4.47 24.88 -8.42
N ARG A 72 4.66 23.56 -8.52
CA ARG A 72 4.60 22.84 -9.80
C ARG A 72 3.25 23.04 -10.49
N THR A 73 2.16 22.94 -9.75
CA THR A 73 0.81 23.15 -10.29
C THR A 73 0.63 24.59 -10.78
N LYS A 74 1.12 25.59 -10.05
CA LYS A 74 1.04 27.01 -10.45
C LYS A 74 1.88 27.30 -11.70
N MET A 75 3.07 26.71 -11.80
CA MET A 75 4.00 26.94 -12.92
C MET A 75 3.79 25.95 -14.06
N GLN A 76 2.85 24.99 -13.95
CA GLN A 76 2.60 23.92 -14.92
C GLN A 76 3.89 23.15 -15.32
N TYR A 77 4.79 22.97 -14.37
CA TYR A 77 6.11 22.36 -14.59
C TYR A 77 6.20 20.98 -13.93
N TRP A 78 6.11 19.93 -14.75
CA TRP A 78 6.11 18.53 -14.29
C TRP A 78 7.38 17.74 -14.72
N HIS A 79 8.41 18.44 -15.17
CA HIS A 79 9.67 17.82 -15.54
C HIS A 79 10.59 17.57 -14.33
N LYS A 80 11.61 16.74 -14.51
CA LYS A 80 12.66 16.45 -13.51
C LYS A 80 12.15 15.89 -12.16
N LEU A 81 10.98 15.22 -12.14
CA LEU A 81 10.44 14.59 -10.94
C LEU A 81 11.42 13.60 -10.29
N LYS A 82 12.16 12.84 -11.11
CA LYS A 82 13.16 11.89 -10.62
C LYS A 82 14.35 12.55 -9.92
N LEU A 83 14.69 13.78 -10.28
CA LEU A 83 15.85 14.51 -9.75
C LEU A 83 15.49 15.39 -8.54
N ILE A 84 14.25 15.82 -8.43
CA ILE A 84 13.80 16.74 -7.38
C ILE A 84 12.92 16.02 -6.35
N ASP A 85 11.77 15.49 -6.78
CA ASP A 85 10.76 14.95 -5.87
C ASP A 85 11.20 13.63 -5.24
N ARG A 86 11.76 12.72 -6.06
CA ARG A 86 12.14 11.38 -5.59
C ARG A 86 13.25 11.38 -4.54
N PRO A 87 14.33 12.16 -4.63
CA PRO A 87 15.33 12.26 -3.57
C PRO A 87 14.75 12.85 -2.28
N MET A 88 13.85 13.83 -2.39
CA MET A 88 13.17 14.40 -1.23
C MET A 88 12.26 13.38 -0.54
N CYS A 89 11.45 12.62 -1.29
CA CYS A 89 10.65 11.53 -0.72
C CYS A 89 11.53 10.46 -0.07
N LYS A 90 12.66 10.09 -0.69
CA LYS A 90 13.62 9.15 -0.10
C LYS A 90 14.21 9.68 1.22
N LYS A 91 14.46 10.98 1.29
CA LYS A 91 14.96 11.61 2.53
C LYS A 91 13.94 11.49 3.65
N VAL A 92 12.66 11.83 3.40
CA VAL A 92 11.59 11.68 4.38
C VAL A 92 11.45 10.22 4.82
N ALA A 93 11.41 9.28 3.85
CA ALA A 93 11.37 7.85 4.14
C ALA A 93 12.53 7.38 5.01
N SER A 94 13.74 7.92 4.78
CA SER A 94 14.92 7.58 5.59
C SER A 94 14.79 8.06 7.03
N ILE A 95 14.16 9.23 7.26
CA ILE A 95 13.94 9.79 8.60
C ILE A 95 12.91 8.93 9.35
N TYR A 96 11.77 8.62 8.74
CA TYR A 96 10.78 7.73 9.34
C TYR A 96 11.34 6.33 9.63
N ARG A 97 12.17 5.80 8.72
CA ARG A 97 12.83 4.51 8.95
C ARG A 97 13.78 4.56 10.14
N ARG A 98 14.60 5.62 10.25
CA ARG A 98 15.49 5.83 11.41
C ARG A 98 14.68 5.95 12.71
N ALA A 99 13.52 6.60 12.68
CA ALA A 99 12.62 6.67 13.84
C ALA A 99 12.07 5.28 14.20
N ALA A 100 11.53 4.53 13.24
CA ALA A 100 11.00 3.19 13.45
C ALA A 100 12.08 2.20 13.94
N ASP A 101 13.29 2.25 13.38
CA ASP A 101 14.42 1.42 13.81
C ASP A 101 14.93 1.80 15.22
N ARG A 102 14.83 3.06 15.61
CA ARG A 102 15.23 3.51 16.95
C ARG A 102 14.18 3.20 18.01
N PHE A 103 12.91 3.37 17.69
CA PHE A 103 11.76 3.17 18.59
C PHE A 103 10.93 1.95 18.16
N GLN A 104 11.59 0.81 18.03
CA GLN A 104 11.03 -0.41 17.43
C GLN A 104 9.74 -0.88 18.13
N GLY A 105 9.63 -0.67 19.44
CA GLY A 105 8.45 -1.03 20.23
C GLY A 105 7.24 -0.12 20.01
N ASP A 106 7.42 1.03 19.39
CA ASP A 106 6.34 1.98 19.09
C ASP A 106 5.74 1.70 17.71
N LEU A 107 4.60 1.04 17.68
CA LEU A 107 3.89 0.72 16.44
C LEU A 107 3.55 1.97 15.62
N HIS A 108 3.28 3.09 16.28
CA HIS A 108 2.89 4.33 15.61
C HIS A 108 3.99 4.88 14.68
N GLN A 109 5.27 4.67 15.02
CA GLN A 109 6.38 5.04 14.14
C GLN A 109 6.42 4.18 12.87
N TRP A 110 6.06 2.89 12.99
CA TRP A 110 5.93 2.01 11.83
C TRP A 110 4.73 2.39 10.95
N GLU A 111 3.59 2.73 11.54
CA GLU A 111 2.41 3.20 10.81
C GLU A 111 2.71 4.48 10.02
N LYS A 112 3.40 5.46 10.61
CA LYS A 112 3.82 6.68 9.90
C LYS A 112 4.70 6.36 8.69
N LEU A 113 5.69 5.48 8.87
CA LEU A 113 6.55 5.04 7.78
C LEU A 113 5.74 4.37 6.66
N ILE A 114 4.89 3.41 7.01
CA ILE A 114 4.05 2.65 6.08
C ILE A 114 3.11 3.58 5.31
N ASN A 115 2.41 4.48 6.00
CA ASN A 115 1.49 5.42 5.39
C ASN A 115 2.21 6.34 4.40
N PHE A 116 3.36 6.90 4.78
CA PHE A 116 4.16 7.74 3.90
C PHE A 116 4.65 6.99 2.65
N LEU A 117 5.17 5.77 2.83
CA LEU A 117 5.65 4.95 1.71
C LEU A 117 4.51 4.54 0.76
N ASN A 118 3.33 4.28 1.30
CA ASN A 118 2.13 3.94 0.52
C ASN A 118 1.64 5.15 -0.29
N GLU A 119 1.54 6.32 0.33
CA GLU A 119 1.14 7.57 -0.34
C GLU A 119 2.06 7.93 -1.52
N HIS A 120 3.36 7.74 -1.35
CA HIS A 120 4.37 8.01 -2.37
C HIS A 120 4.69 6.82 -3.29
N THR A 121 3.89 5.75 -3.25
CA THR A 121 4.03 4.54 -4.10
C THR A 121 5.42 3.89 -4.11
N MET A 122 6.12 3.94 -2.98
CA MET A 122 7.46 3.37 -2.79
C MET A 122 7.38 1.87 -2.46
N ARG A 123 6.94 1.06 -3.43
CA ARG A 123 6.55 -0.35 -3.23
C ARG A 123 7.63 -1.24 -2.60
N ARG A 124 8.90 -1.09 -3.03
CA ARG A 124 10.01 -1.93 -2.53
C ARG A 124 10.31 -1.64 -1.07
N GLU A 125 10.40 -0.38 -0.73
CA GLU A 125 10.63 0.11 0.63
C GLU A 125 9.45 -0.22 1.54
N LEU A 126 8.23 -0.13 1.02
CA LEU A 126 7.00 -0.46 1.75
C LEU A 126 6.92 -1.96 2.08
N ALA A 127 7.23 -2.84 1.13
CA ALA A 127 7.31 -4.28 1.39
C ALA A 127 8.31 -4.60 2.51
N ALA A 128 9.50 -3.99 2.45
CA ALA A 128 10.53 -4.16 3.47
C ALA A 128 10.09 -3.61 4.85
N ALA A 129 9.39 -2.46 4.87
CA ALA A 129 8.86 -1.88 6.10
C ALA A 129 7.79 -2.78 6.75
N TYR A 130 6.84 -3.30 5.98
CA TYR A 130 5.85 -4.26 6.49
C TYR A 130 6.50 -5.52 7.04
N THR A 131 7.44 -6.11 6.28
CA THR A 131 8.16 -7.32 6.73
C THR A 131 8.88 -7.08 8.05
N ARG A 132 9.58 -5.95 8.18
CA ARG A 132 10.30 -5.59 9.41
C ARG A 132 9.35 -5.30 10.56
N ALA A 133 8.28 -4.53 10.33
CA ALA A 133 7.26 -4.24 11.32
C ALA A 133 6.60 -5.52 11.84
N LEU A 134 6.29 -6.49 10.97
CA LEU A 134 5.70 -7.77 11.36
C LEU A 134 6.66 -8.70 12.12
N GLN A 135 7.98 -8.58 11.91
CA GLN A 135 8.96 -9.29 12.73
C GLN A 135 8.92 -8.84 14.19
N ILE A 136 8.64 -7.55 14.42
CA ILE A 136 8.62 -6.95 15.76
C ILE A 136 7.21 -7.02 16.36
N HIS A 137 6.21 -6.59 15.60
CA HIS A 137 4.80 -6.52 16.01
C HIS A 137 3.96 -7.67 15.43
N GLY A 138 4.51 -8.88 15.40
CA GLY A 138 3.88 -10.05 14.80
C GLY A 138 2.52 -10.46 15.39
N ARG A 139 2.16 -9.96 16.57
CA ARG A 139 0.86 -10.20 17.20
C ARG A 139 -0.23 -9.20 16.82
N ASN A 140 0.08 -8.20 15.99
CA ASN A 140 -0.90 -7.22 15.54
C ASN A 140 -1.65 -7.73 14.31
N GLU A 141 -2.93 -8.06 14.48
CA GLU A 141 -3.81 -8.58 13.44
C GLU A 141 -4.11 -7.53 12.36
N ASN A 142 -4.27 -6.26 12.75
CA ASN A 142 -4.52 -5.16 11.82
C ASN A 142 -3.35 -4.96 10.85
N LEU A 143 -2.13 -4.98 11.37
CA LEU A 143 -0.92 -4.86 10.55
C LEU A 143 -0.79 -6.02 9.55
N ARG A 144 -1.15 -7.26 9.96
CA ARG A 144 -1.19 -8.43 9.08
C ARG A 144 -2.24 -8.30 7.99
N ARG A 145 -3.44 -7.84 8.37
CA ARG A 145 -4.53 -7.54 7.43
C ARG A 145 -4.10 -6.52 6.38
N GLU A 146 -3.57 -5.38 6.82
CA GLU A 146 -3.14 -4.30 5.94
C GLU A 146 -2.06 -4.75 4.97
N PHE A 147 -1.07 -5.50 5.43
CA PHE A 147 -0.03 -6.03 4.57
C PHE A 147 -0.57 -6.96 3.48
N ALA A 148 -1.47 -7.87 3.83
CA ALA A 148 -2.08 -8.77 2.86
C ALA A 148 -2.95 -8.04 1.83
N LEU A 149 -3.77 -7.08 2.29
CA LEU A 149 -4.57 -6.24 1.39
C LEU A 149 -3.68 -5.40 0.46
N TRP A 150 -2.61 -4.84 0.98
CA TRP A 150 -1.64 -4.12 0.16
C TRP A 150 -0.98 -5.04 -0.89
N GLN A 151 -0.62 -6.28 -0.54
CA GLN A 151 -0.07 -7.25 -1.49
C GLN A 151 -1.06 -7.57 -2.61
N PHE A 152 -2.35 -7.67 -2.30
CA PHE A 152 -3.38 -7.93 -3.29
C PHE A 152 -3.65 -6.74 -4.19
N PHE A 153 -3.90 -5.56 -3.62
CA PHE A 153 -4.35 -4.38 -4.37
C PHE A 153 -3.21 -3.63 -5.04
N SER A 154 -2.10 -3.43 -4.35
CA SER A 154 -1.00 -2.57 -4.80
C SER A 154 0.16 -3.34 -5.41
N ALA A 155 0.55 -4.46 -4.84
CA ALA A 155 1.62 -5.31 -5.38
C ALA A 155 1.12 -6.28 -6.46
N ALA A 156 -0.21 -6.39 -6.64
CA ALA A 156 -0.87 -7.25 -7.62
C ALA A 156 -0.46 -8.75 -7.52
N SER A 157 -0.24 -9.23 -6.29
CA SER A 157 0.16 -10.60 -6.01
C SER A 157 -0.89 -11.33 -5.16
N PRO A 158 -1.94 -11.92 -5.77
CA PRO A 158 -3.01 -12.63 -5.05
C PRO A 158 -2.48 -13.80 -4.23
N GLN A 159 -1.53 -14.56 -4.77
CA GLN A 159 -0.96 -15.73 -4.08
C GLN A 159 -0.22 -15.35 -2.79
N ASN A 160 0.61 -14.31 -2.84
CA ASN A 160 1.31 -13.84 -1.65
C ASN A 160 0.32 -13.32 -0.60
N ALA A 161 -0.73 -12.60 -1.03
CA ALA A 161 -1.78 -12.11 -0.15
C ALA A 161 -2.49 -13.27 0.58
N ARG A 162 -2.91 -14.31 -0.16
CA ARG A 162 -3.51 -15.53 0.41
C ARG A 162 -2.58 -16.22 1.41
N THR A 163 -1.34 -16.44 1.01
CA THR A 163 -0.34 -17.09 1.88
C THR A 163 -0.14 -16.33 3.18
N GLN A 164 -0.09 -14.99 3.14
CA GLN A 164 0.05 -14.15 4.32
C GLN A 164 -1.17 -14.21 5.24
N ILE A 165 -2.38 -14.18 4.69
CA ILE A 165 -3.60 -14.29 5.50
C ILE A 165 -3.73 -15.68 6.11
N LEU A 166 -3.51 -16.75 5.34
CA LEU A 166 -3.59 -18.12 5.83
C LEU A 166 -2.53 -18.38 6.92
N ALA A 167 -1.32 -17.88 6.75
CA ALA A 167 -0.28 -17.94 7.80
C ALA A 167 -0.71 -17.15 9.06
N SER A 168 -1.41 -16.03 8.88
CA SER A 168 -1.93 -15.23 9.99
C SER A 168 -3.09 -15.92 10.71
N LEU A 169 -4.00 -16.57 10.00
CA LEU A 169 -5.11 -17.35 10.57
C LEU A 169 -4.64 -18.57 11.37
N ARG A 170 -3.49 -19.17 11.00
CA ARG A 170 -2.87 -20.22 11.83
C ARG A 170 -2.43 -19.71 13.20
N LEU A 171 -2.05 -18.44 13.31
CA LEU A 171 -1.65 -17.81 14.57
C LEU A 171 -2.88 -17.27 15.35
N PHE A 172 -3.90 -16.82 14.63
CA PHE A 172 -5.11 -16.20 15.17
C PHE A 172 -6.37 -16.84 14.59
N PRO A 173 -6.69 -18.08 14.94
CA PRO A 173 -7.78 -18.82 14.31
C PRO A 173 -9.17 -18.22 14.57
N GLY A 174 -9.34 -17.44 15.64
CA GLY A 174 -10.59 -16.76 15.98
C GLY A 174 -10.71 -15.30 15.50
N SER A 175 -9.83 -14.85 14.62
CA SER A 175 -9.82 -13.45 14.19
C SER A 175 -10.80 -13.15 13.05
N ALA A 176 -11.94 -12.54 13.39
CA ALA A 176 -12.92 -12.07 12.40
C ALA A 176 -12.33 -11.08 11.37
N ILE A 177 -11.37 -10.27 11.79
CA ILE A 177 -10.68 -9.27 10.94
C ILE A 177 -9.90 -9.95 9.81
N LEU A 178 -9.20 -11.05 10.11
CA LEU A 178 -8.43 -11.78 9.12
C LEU A 178 -9.31 -12.60 8.17
N TYR A 179 -10.40 -13.19 8.65
CA TYR A 179 -11.40 -13.84 7.79
C TYR A 179 -12.07 -12.86 6.84
N SER A 180 -12.44 -11.68 7.33
CA SER A 180 -12.98 -10.60 6.49
C SER A 180 -11.99 -10.17 5.39
N ALA A 181 -10.70 -10.08 5.72
CA ALA A 181 -9.67 -9.75 4.75
C ALA A 181 -9.49 -10.86 3.69
N LEU A 182 -9.50 -12.12 4.10
CA LEU A 182 -9.44 -13.25 3.19
C LEU A 182 -10.64 -13.26 2.23
N PHE A 183 -11.84 -13.11 2.77
CA PHE A 183 -13.06 -13.00 1.98
C PHE A 183 -13.00 -11.85 0.96
N THR A 184 -12.50 -10.67 1.39
CA THR A 184 -12.29 -9.51 0.51
C THR A 184 -11.35 -9.86 -0.66
N ILE A 185 -10.25 -10.54 -0.37
CA ILE A 185 -9.27 -10.96 -1.39
C ILE A 185 -9.91 -11.91 -2.40
N GLU A 186 -10.69 -12.90 -1.94
CA GLU A 186 -11.33 -13.88 -2.81
C GLU A 186 -12.39 -13.24 -3.73
N ILE A 187 -13.27 -12.40 -3.19
CA ILE A 187 -14.28 -11.71 -3.99
C ILE A 187 -13.64 -10.80 -5.04
N HIS A 188 -12.66 -10.00 -4.67
CA HIS A 188 -11.99 -9.14 -5.65
C HIS A 188 -11.12 -9.92 -6.64
N PHE A 189 -10.65 -11.11 -6.28
CA PHE A 189 -9.96 -11.98 -7.22
C PHE A 189 -10.93 -12.47 -8.30
N VAL A 190 -12.10 -12.97 -7.92
CA VAL A 190 -13.15 -13.39 -8.87
C VAL A 190 -13.56 -12.21 -9.76
N GLU A 191 -13.77 -11.03 -9.20
CA GLU A 191 -14.10 -9.83 -9.98
C GLU A 191 -13.02 -9.52 -11.04
N LYS A 192 -11.74 -9.61 -10.68
CA LYS A 192 -10.63 -9.41 -11.64
C LYS A 192 -10.63 -10.46 -12.76
N VAL A 193 -10.91 -11.71 -12.43
CA VAL A 193 -11.01 -12.80 -13.42
C VAL A 193 -12.16 -12.55 -14.37
N LEU A 194 -13.35 -12.19 -13.86
CA LEU A 194 -14.52 -11.86 -14.67
C LEU A 194 -14.27 -10.67 -15.61
N LYS A 195 -13.68 -9.59 -15.11
CA LYS A 195 -13.31 -8.42 -15.93
C LYS A 195 -12.34 -8.80 -17.04
N ARG A 196 -11.36 -9.65 -16.76
CA ARG A 196 -10.39 -10.13 -17.76
C ARG A 196 -11.07 -10.97 -18.82
N ARG A 197 -11.99 -11.89 -18.44
CA ARG A 197 -12.77 -12.68 -19.40
C ARG A 197 -13.60 -11.79 -20.32
N LYS A 198 -14.38 -10.86 -19.75
CA LYS A 198 -15.17 -9.91 -20.55
C LYS A 198 -14.31 -9.18 -21.58
N PHE A 199 -13.18 -8.64 -21.16
CA PHE A 199 -12.24 -7.92 -22.03
C PHE A 199 -11.68 -8.80 -23.17
N ILE A 200 -11.35 -10.06 -22.89
CA ILE A 200 -10.87 -11.01 -23.90
C ILE A 200 -11.99 -11.34 -24.89
N THR A 201 -13.21 -11.56 -24.39
CA THR A 201 -14.38 -11.88 -25.23
C THR A 201 -14.75 -10.70 -26.15
N GLU A 202 -14.71 -9.47 -25.66
CA GLU A 202 -14.95 -8.25 -26.43
C GLU A 202 -13.92 -8.10 -27.55
N LYS A 203 -12.64 -8.26 -27.24
CA LYS A 203 -11.56 -8.19 -28.26
C LYS A 203 -11.67 -9.30 -29.32
N ARG A 204 -12.05 -10.53 -28.93
CA ARG A 204 -12.30 -11.62 -29.88
C ARG A 204 -13.50 -11.33 -30.80
N GLY A 205 -14.52 -10.61 -30.28
CA GLY A 205 -15.68 -10.18 -31.08
C GLY A 205 -15.30 -9.16 -32.17
N GLU A 206 -14.38 -8.26 -31.87
CA GLU A 206 -13.89 -7.24 -32.80
C GLU A 206 -12.98 -7.84 -33.92
N HIS A 207 -12.23 -8.90 -33.62
CA HIS A 207 -11.33 -9.55 -34.61
C HIS A 207 -12.01 -10.57 -35.53
N LYS A 208 -13.25 -10.99 -35.27
CA LYS A 208 -13.96 -11.96 -36.15
C LYS A 208 -14.40 -11.39 -37.50
N HIS A 209 -14.11 -10.15 -37.83
CA HIS A 209 -14.41 -9.56 -39.15
C HIS A 209 -13.23 -9.52 -40.11
N GLY A 210 -12.12 -10.20 -39.84
CA GLY A 210 -10.97 -10.22 -40.75
C GLY A 210 -10.09 -11.45 -40.54
N SER A 211 -10.11 -12.35 -41.53
CA SER A 211 -9.18 -13.44 -41.81
C SER A 211 -9.31 -14.73 -41.02
N ASP A 212 -9.66 -15.72 -41.80
CA ASP A 212 -9.40 -17.17 -41.73
C ASP A 212 -7.90 -17.44 -41.49
N ASP A 213 -7.60 -18.47 -40.71
CA ASP A 213 -6.29 -19.08 -40.46
C ASP A 213 -5.56 -18.68 -39.16
N SER A 214 -5.66 -19.61 -38.19
CA SER A 214 -4.54 -20.32 -37.56
C SER A 214 -4.96 -21.05 -36.27
N ASP A 215 -4.68 -22.34 -36.23
CA ASP A 215 -4.93 -23.27 -35.14
C ASP A 215 -4.12 -23.08 -33.84
N GLU A 216 -3.38 -21.98 -33.71
CA GLU A 216 -2.50 -21.75 -32.54
C GLU A 216 -3.17 -21.02 -31.36
N GLU A 217 -4.44 -20.64 -31.47
CA GLU A 217 -5.11 -19.79 -30.44
C GLU A 217 -5.93 -20.57 -29.38
N ARG A 218 -5.84 -21.91 -29.41
CA ARG A 218 -6.61 -22.77 -28.47
C ARG A 218 -5.98 -22.94 -27.07
N VAL A 219 -4.78 -22.43 -26.83
CA VAL A 219 -4.03 -22.70 -25.58
C VAL A 219 -4.40 -21.80 -24.40
N TYR A 220 -5.24 -20.77 -24.60
CA TYR A 220 -5.59 -19.82 -23.52
C TYR A 220 -7.05 -19.91 -23.04
N ASP A 221 -7.82 -20.88 -23.47
CA ASP A 221 -9.06 -21.29 -22.83
C ASP A 221 -8.77 -22.40 -21.79
N GLU A 222 -7.69 -22.23 -21.02
CA GLU A 222 -7.53 -22.99 -19.79
C GLU A 222 -8.79 -22.76 -18.95
N GLU A 223 -9.49 -23.82 -18.70
CA GLU A 223 -10.61 -24.00 -17.79
C GLU A 223 -10.35 -23.16 -16.54
N VAL A 224 -10.83 -21.92 -16.51
CA VAL A 224 -10.98 -21.24 -15.24
C VAL A 224 -11.95 -22.09 -14.48
N ASP A 225 -11.42 -22.81 -13.52
CA ASP A 225 -12.10 -23.77 -12.68
C ASP A 225 -13.48 -23.23 -12.31
N ASP A 226 -14.52 -23.94 -12.65
CA ASP A 226 -15.92 -23.54 -12.40
C ASP A 226 -16.14 -23.22 -10.93
N SER A 227 -15.35 -23.81 -10.02
CA SER A 227 -15.33 -23.50 -8.59
C SER A 227 -15.00 -22.05 -8.27
N ILE A 228 -14.11 -21.41 -9.06
CA ILE A 228 -13.79 -19.97 -8.92
C ILE A 228 -14.99 -19.13 -9.31
N MET A 229 -15.67 -19.53 -10.40
CA MET A 229 -16.83 -18.79 -10.90
C MET A 229 -18.05 -18.93 -9.99
N ASN A 230 -18.21 -20.05 -9.31
CA ASN A 230 -19.31 -20.35 -8.38
C ASN A 230 -19.07 -19.77 -6.97
N LEU A 231 -17.97 -19.05 -6.75
CA LEU A 231 -17.59 -18.48 -5.45
C LEU A 231 -17.39 -19.54 -4.35
N ASP A 232 -17.10 -20.79 -4.69
CA ASP A 232 -17.02 -21.88 -3.74
C ASP A 232 -15.92 -21.65 -2.69
N VAL A 233 -14.80 -21.05 -3.10
CA VAL A 233 -13.73 -20.67 -2.18
C VAL A 233 -14.20 -19.59 -1.20
N ALA A 234 -14.93 -18.58 -1.67
CA ALA A 234 -15.48 -17.53 -0.81
C ALA A 234 -16.52 -18.06 0.17
N LYS A 235 -17.38 -19.02 -0.26
CA LYS A 235 -18.35 -19.71 0.60
C LYS A 235 -17.64 -20.51 1.69
N ALA A 236 -16.64 -21.32 1.33
CA ALA A 236 -15.84 -22.08 2.29
C ALA A 236 -15.14 -21.19 3.33
N VAL A 237 -14.67 -20.01 2.94
CA VAL A 237 -14.08 -19.02 3.89
C VAL A 237 -15.13 -18.53 4.90
N VAL A 238 -16.38 -18.27 4.45
CA VAL A 238 -17.46 -17.84 5.35
C VAL A 238 -17.88 -18.96 6.29
N GLU A 239 -18.04 -20.20 5.80
CA GLU A 239 -18.35 -21.38 6.61
C GLU A 239 -17.27 -21.61 7.69
N GLN A 240 -16.01 -21.51 7.32
CA GLN A 240 -14.90 -21.64 8.25
C GLN A 240 -14.90 -20.48 9.27
N ALA A 241 -15.20 -19.25 8.84
CA ALA A 241 -15.31 -18.10 9.73
C ALA A 241 -16.44 -18.28 10.77
N ILE A 242 -17.62 -18.75 10.33
CA ILE A 242 -18.76 -19.03 11.22
C ILE A 242 -18.43 -20.11 12.24
N SER A 243 -17.66 -21.14 11.86
CA SER A 243 -17.25 -22.21 12.77
C SER A 243 -16.18 -21.77 13.77
N ALA A 244 -15.29 -20.87 13.39
CA ALA A 244 -14.14 -20.45 14.20
C ALA A 244 -14.39 -19.19 15.04
N VAL A 245 -15.36 -18.35 14.62
CA VAL A 245 -15.63 -17.02 15.21
C VAL A 245 -17.11 -16.96 15.61
N SER A 246 -17.43 -16.19 16.67
CA SER A 246 -18.83 -15.99 17.04
C SER A 246 -19.62 -15.34 15.88
N ARG A 247 -20.89 -15.75 15.72
CA ARG A 247 -21.78 -15.27 14.66
C ARG A 247 -21.90 -13.72 14.63
N GLU A 248 -21.86 -13.10 15.80
CA GLU A 248 -21.90 -11.63 15.95
C GLU A 248 -20.67 -10.97 15.38
N ALA A 249 -19.47 -11.48 15.68
CA ALA A 249 -18.21 -10.93 15.17
C ALA A 249 -18.08 -11.07 13.64
N VAL A 250 -18.60 -12.15 13.06
CA VAL A 250 -18.66 -12.30 11.58
C VAL A 250 -19.62 -11.28 10.98
N SER A 251 -20.78 -11.04 11.62
CA SER A 251 -21.73 -10.02 11.18
C SER A 251 -21.14 -8.62 11.18
N ASP A 252 -20.38 -8.26 12.23
CA ASP A 252 -19.74 -6.96 12.34
C ASP A 252 -18.60 -6.78 11.33
N ALA A 253 -17.79 -7.81 11.11
CA ALA A 253 -16.76 -7.82 10.06
C ALA A 253 -17.38 -7.68 8.66
N SER A 254 -18.53 -8.30 8.44
CA SER A 254 -19.29 -8.17 7.19
C SER A 254 -19.87 -6.78 6.99
N ARG A 255 -20.38 -6.15 8.05
CA ARG A 255 -20.85 -4.74 7.99
C ARG A 255 -19.71 -3.78 7.74
N GLN A 256 -18.53 -4.04 8.31
CA GLN A 256 -17.33 -3.25 8.06
C GLN A 256 -16.88 -3.39 6.60
N PHE A 257 -16.87 -4.61 6.07
CA PHE A 257 -16.58 -4.84 4.64
C PHE A 257 -17.53 -4.05 3.73
N CYS A 258 -18.84 -4.08 4.00
CA CYS A 258 -19.82 -3.31 3.23
C CYS A 258 -19.58 -1.78 3.30
N ARG A 259 -19.08 -1.28 4.41
CA ARG A 259 -18.73 0.15 4.56
C ARG A 259 -17.46 0.51 3.79
N ASP A 260 -16.43 -0.31 3.90
CA ASP A 260 -15.11 -0.01 3.32
C ASP A 260 -15.08 -0.17 1.79
N PHE A 261 -15.87 -1.10 1.25
CA PHE A 261 -15.87 -1.47 -0.17
C PHE A 261 -17.23 -1.27 -0.88
N GLY A 262 -18.18 -0.66 -0.21
CA GLY A 262 -19.53 -0.46 -0.72
C GLY A 262 -19.62 0.52 -1.88
N ARG A 263 -19.26 0.09 -3.11
CA ARG A 263 -19.76 0.74 -4.33
C ARG A 263 -21.18 0.25 -4.61
N PRO A 264 -22.12 1.15 -4.96
CA PRO A 264 -23.50 0.74 -5.22
C PRO A 264 -23.58 -0.09 -6.51
N GLY A 265 -24.10 -1.31 -6.43
CA GLY A 265 -24.57 -2.08 -7.56
C GLY A 265 -24.19 -3.56 -7.57
N GLU A 266 -23.02 -3.92 -8.05
CA GLU A 266 -22.70 -5.32 -8.36
C GLU A 266 -22.09 -6.12 -7.19
N GLN A 267 -21.29 -5.49 -6.35
CA GLN A 267 -20.60 -6.18 -5.24
C GLN A 267 -21.53 -6.54 -4.07
N LYS A 268 -22.58 -5.77 -3.84
CA LYS A 268 -23.60 -6.11 -2.84
C LYS A 268 -24.32 -7.41 -3.17
N HIS A 269 -24.55 -7.67 -4.47
CA HIS A 269 -25.27 -8.87 -4.91
C HIS A 269 -24.45 -10.14 -4.65
N LEU A 270 -23.16 -10.11 -4.98
CA LEU A 270 -22.23 -11.23 -4.74
C LEU A 270 -22.09 -11.52 -3.24
N PHE A 271 -21.93 -10.47 -2.43
CA PHE A 271 -21.84 -10.58 -0.97
C PHE A 271 -23.13 -11.12 -0.35
N THR A 272 -24.27 -10.56 -0.73
CA THR A 272 -25.59 -11.00 -0.22
C THR A 272 -25.86 -12.45 -0.61
N THR A 273 -25.51 -12.86 -1.82
CA THR A 273 -25.66 -14.24 -2.28
C THR A 273 -24.81 -15.20 -1.45
N VAL A 274 -23.53 -14.88 -1.19
CA VAL A 274 -22.64 -15.75 -0.40
C VAL A 274 -23.10 -15.83 1.07
N VAL A 275 -23.42 -14.70 1.69
CA VAL A 275 -23.83 -14.67 3.12
C VAL A 275 -25.20 -15.31 3.32
N VAL A 276 -26.16 -15.06 2.44
CA VAL A 276 -27.52 -15.65 2.54
C VAL A 276 -27.50 -17.15 2.29
N THR A 277 -26.73 -17.63 1.32
CA THR A 277 -26.65 -19.09 1.03
C THR A 277 -25.92 -19.88 2.10
N THR A 278 -25.03 -19.27 2.89
CA THR A 278 -24.31 -19.95 3.98
C THR A 278 -25.00 -19.83 5.35
N THR A 279 -25.98 -18.92 5.50
CA THR A 279 -26.73 -18.75 6.76
C THR A 279 -28.12 -19.41 6.72
N SER A 280 -28.54 -19.94 5.59
CA SER A 280 -29.73 -20.77 5.43
C SER A 280 -29.41 -22.22 5.64
#